data_f87c596050ec6e6406f5b63601fb3efa
#
_entry.id   f87c596050ec6e6406f5b63601fb3efa
#
_cell.length_a   1.000
_cell.length_b   1.000
_cell.length_c   1.000
_cell.angle_alpha   90.00
_cell.angle_beta   90.00
_cell.angle_gamma   90.00
#
_symmetry.space_group_name_H-M   'P 1'
#
loop_
_entity.id
_entity.type
_entity.pdbx_description
1 polymer ?
#
loop_
_entity_poly.entity_id
_entity_poly.type
_entity_poly.pdbx_seq_one_letter_code
_entity_poly.pdbx_strand_id
1 'polypeptide(L)'
;MTITRPKLFSIPSGTAFLPAFAKALLEGRLIEGFPGDASDPLALANATIYVPTRRAARALRSILVDMNPAKSAILPTIRPLGDVDEDAAFFNAATSGVFDLNPPIGKAERLLLLARLIRPWRESLPAHVRALFGVDDVSVPATTSDAIWLARDLAGLMDQVETDNAKWSELASIAPDDLADWWQVTLGFLDIVTKLWPEILEERKLSNPAAHRNELIWGEVRRLRDHPPQGPVIAAGSTGSIPATAELVSVIARLPQGAVVLPGLDRDLDEGAWNLLGASDDNPSTFGHPQYGLHKLLQAIGVLREDVEHIEDMSVNKRVLERVVSQALRPAETTDAWSELIDDPNMQPQALLQSAQKIDLIETANEREEALAVALALRDAISDENKTAALVTADRNLARRVVGELARFGIDADDSGGRHLRDIETATLMRLMVETVFNPGDPVALLALVKHPMLRLGGKRIERRLAAETLELVAFRGGTGRASIIDLPAFFDRRMEESASQSWQ
;
A
#
# COMPACT_ATOMS: atom_id res chain seq x y z
N MET A 1 -10.27 -9.18 37.49
CA MET A 1 -9.80 -8.11 36.59
C MET A 1 -10.80 -6.97 36.65
N THR A 2 -10.44 -5.82 37.14
CA THR A 2 -11.29 -4.64 37.07
C THR A 2 -11.44 -4.27 35.56
N ILE A 3 -12.67 -4.36 35.03
CA ILE A 3 -12.96 -4.00 33.65
C ILE A 3 -12.74 -2.51 33.54
N THR A 4 -11.58 -2.10 33.06
CA THR A 4 -11.28 -0.70 32.77
C THR A 4 -12.09 -0.28 31.55
N ARG A 5 -12.82 0.84 31.63
CA ARG A 5 -13.51 1.38 30.46
C ARG A 5 -12.49 1.68 29.37
N PRO A 6 -12.71 1.24 28.11
CA PRO A 6 -11.78 1.50 27.01
C PRO A 6 -11.54 3.00 26.82
N LYS A 7 -10.27 3.41 26.66
CA LYS A 7 -9.89 4.82 26.45
C LYS A 7 -9.68 5.05 24.97
N LEU A 8 -10.68 5.68 24.35
CA LEU A 8 -10.65 6.02 22.92
C LEU A 8 -10.76 7.52 22.74
N PHE A 9 -9.91 8.00 21.86
CA PHE A 9 -9.86 9.40 21.43
C PHE A 9 -9.98 9.48 19.92
N SER A 10 -10.40 10.63 19.39
CA SER A 10 -10.38 10.92 17.97
C SER A 10 -9.81 12.29 17.69
N ILE A 11 -9.01 12.39 16.64
CA ILE A 11 -8.55 13.67 16.08
C ILE A 11 -9.33 13.92 14.79
N PRO A 12 -10.01 15.08 14.65
CA PRO A 12 -10.81 15.42 13.48
C PRO A 12 -10.01 15.39 12.16
N SER A 13 -10.68 15.07 11.05
CA SER A 13 -10.05 14.97 9.73
C SER A 13 -9.36 16.26 9.25
N GLY A 14 -9.88 17.42 9.61
CA GLY A 14 -9.29 18.71 9.24
C GLY A 14 -8.05 19.13 10.05
N THR A 15 -7.57 18.29 10.98
CA THR A 15 -6.44 18.57 11.89
C THR A 15 -5.23 17.72 11.52
N ALA A 16 -4.03 18.29 11.63
CA ALA A 16 -2.79 17.55 11.40
C ALA A 16 -2.61 16.47 12.49
N PHE A 17 -2.84 15.22 12.16
CA PHE A 17 -2.98 14.11 13.10
C PHE A 17 -1.76 13.93 14.02
N LEU A 18 -0.56 13.77 13.47
CA LEU A 18 0.64 13.48 14.27
C LEU A 18 1.05 14.62 15.18
N PRO A 19 1.02 15.92 14.78
CA PRO A 19 1.25 17.04 15.70
C PRO A 19 0.20 17.14 16.81
N ALA A 20 -1.08 16.96 16.49
CA ALA A 20 -2.15 16.98 17.49
C ALA A 20 -2.02 15.82 18.49
N PHE A 21 -1.69 14.63 18.00
CA PHE A 21 -1.39 13.47 18.83
C PHE A 21 -0.19 13.71 19.76
N ALA A 22 0.94 14.23 19.22
CA ALA A 22 2.13 14.50 20.00
C ALA A 22 1.87 15.54 21.09
N LYS A 23 1.11 16.59 20.77
CA LYS A 23 0.68 17.61 21.72
C LYS A 23 -0.16 17.02 22.85
N ALA A 24 -1.21 16.23 22.50
CA ALA A 24 -2.06 15.60 23.50
C ALA A 24 -1.30 14.62 24.41
N LEU A 25 -0.30 13.91 23.84
CA LEU A 25 0.59 13.02 24.59
C LEU A 25 1.43 13.80 25.60
N LEU A 26 2.09 14.89 25.17
CA LEU A 26 2.95 15.72 26.03
C LEU A 26 2.17 16.49 27.08
N GLU A 27 0.93 16.87 26.80
CA GLU A 27 0.01 17.54 27.72
C GLU A 27 -0.65 16.57 28.74
N GLY A 28 -0.40 15.27 28.63
CA GLY A 28 -0.95 14.27 29.56
C GLY A 28 -2.44 13.99 29.38
N ARG A 29 -3.03 14.31 28.21
CA ARG A 29 -4.47 14.16 27.94
C ARG A 29 -4.88 12.71 27.67
N LEU A 30 -3.95 11.85 27.24
CA LEU A 30 -4.26 10.48 26.80
C LEU A 30 -4.30 9.49 27.96
N ILE A 31 -3.39 9.63 28.90
CA ILE A 31 -3.24 8.68 30.02
C ILE A 31 -2.98 9.50 31.29
N GLU A 32 -3.79 9.29 32.29
CA GLU A 32 -3.69 9.98 33.57
C GLU A 32 -2.31 9.76 34.21
N GLY A 33 -1.67 10.86 34.58
CA GLY A 33 -0.35 10.84 35.22
C GLY A 33 0.83 10.62 34.27
N PHE A 34 0.59 10.47 32.97
CA PHE A 34 1.65 10.33 31.96
C PHE A 34 1.57 11.48 30.95
N PRO A 35 2.70 12.13 30.60
CA PRO A 35 4.09 11.79 30.89
C PRO A 35 4.60 12.29 32.26
N GLY A 36 3.77 12.89 33.10
CA GLY A 36 4.20 13.52 34.33
C GLY A 36 4.89 14.89 34.05
N ASP A 37 6.13 15.02 34.46
CA ASP A 37 6.93 16.22 34.09
C ASP A 37 7.52 16.03 32.70
N ALA A 38 6.95 16.69 31.70
CA ALA A 38 7.40 16.59 30.29
C ALA A 38 8.83 17.18 30.10
N SER A 39 9.39 17.87 31.08
CA SER A 39 10.78 18.37 31.08
C SER A 39 11.79 17.28 31.48
N ASP A 40 11.34 16.18 32.08
CA ASP A 40 12.20 15.02 32.39
C ASP A 40 12.62 14.31 31.09
N PRO A 41 13.92 14.19 30.81
CA PRO A 41 14.42 13.46 29.65
C PRO A 41 13.94 12.02 29.53
N LEU A 42 13.51 11.39 30.59
CA LEU A 42 13.04 9.99 30.65
C LEU A 42 11.51 9.86 30.64
N ALA A 43 10.78 10.98 30.65
CA ALA A 43 9.31 10.97 30.77
C ALA A 43 8.61 10.04 29.74
N LEU A 44 9.10 9.99 28.51
CA LEU A 44 8.53 9.19 27.44
C LEU A 44 9.15 7.80 27.26
N ALA A 45 10.26 7.50 27.94
CA ALA A 45 11.11 6.34 27.68
C ALA A 45 10.38 4.96 27.82
N ASN A 46 9.43 4.90 28.74
CA ASN A 46 8.71 3.64 29.03
C ASN A 46 7.45 3.44 28.19
N ALA A 47 7.10 4.40 27.32
CA ALA A 47 5.91 4.28 26.48
C ALA A 47 6.18 3.48 25.20
N THR A 48 5.18 2.71 24.77
CA THR A 48 5.16 2.06 23.45
C THR A 48 4.02 2.64 22.62
N ILE A 49 4.32 3.09 21.41
CA ILE A 49 3.36 3.69 20.50
C ILE A 49 3.31 2.88 19.21
N TYR A 50 2.13 2.37 18.86
CA TYR A 50 1.86 1.70 17.59
C TYR A 50 1.29 2.70 16.60
N VAL A 51 1.84 2.74 15.39
CA VAL A 51 1.42 3.62 14.28
C VAL A 51 1.24 2.81 13.00
N PRO A 52 0.46 3.27 12.00
CA PRO A 52 0.14 2.46 10.82
C PRO A 52 1.37 2.11 9.97
N THR A 53 2.31 3.04 9.78
CA THR A 53 3.41 2.91 8.82
C THR A 53 4.75 3.35 9.37
N ARG A 54 5.85 2.90 8.75
CA ARG A 54 7.22 3.37 9.06
C ARG A 54 7.40 4.87 8.82
N ARG A 55 6.70 5.42 7.81
CA ARG A 55 6.71 6.86 7.55
C ARG A 55 6.10 7.62 8.71
N ALA A 56 4.94 7.19 9.20
CA ALA A 56 4.32 7.76 10.41
C ALA A 56 5.25 7.66 11.63
N ALA A 57 5.93 6.52 11.81
CA ALA A 57 6.89 6.34 12.90
C ALA A 57 8.07 7.32 12.83
N ARG A 58 8.63 7.55 11.63
CA ARG A 58 9.72 8.52 11.43
C ARG A 58 9.25 9.95 11.68
N ALA A 59 8.09 10.32 11.10
CA ALA A 59 7.51 11.64 11.26
C ALA A 59 7.20 11.93 12.74
N LEU A 60 6.60 10.97 13.45
CA LEU A 60 6.30 11.12 14.87
C LEU A 60 7.57 11.30 15.71
N ARG A 61 8.67 10.59 15.41
CA ARG A 61 9.96 10.81 16.10
C ARG A 61 10.44 12.23 15.93
N SER A 62 10.43 12.78 14.71
CA SER A 62 10.84 14.16 14.46
C SER A 62 9.95 15.15 15.19
N ILE A 63 8.64 14.99 15.13
CA ILE A 63 7.68 15.87 15.79
C ILE A 63 7.88 15.85 17.31
N LEU A 64 8.08 14.67 17.92
CA LEU A 64 8.33 14.57 19.36
C LEU A 64 9.66 15.22 19.77
N VAL A 65 10.70 15.15 18.93
CA VAL A 65 11.96 15.88 19.19
C VAL A 65 11.74 17.39 19.15
N ASP A 66 11.02 17.88 18.13
CA ASP A 66 10.81 19.31 17.93
C ASP A 66 9.89 19.93 18.99
N MET A 67 8.89 19.18 19.46
CA MET A 67 7.90 19.64 20.44
C MET A 67 8.30 19.38 21.89
N ASN A 68 9.30 18.54 22.16
CA ASN A 68 9.66 18.20 23.53
C ASN A 68 10.34 19.39 24.23
N PRO A 69 9.85 19.83 25.38
CA PRO A 69 10.46 20.91 26.13
C PRO A 69 11.85 20.57 26.72
N ALA A 70 12.16 19.27 26.87
CA ALA A 70 13.49 18.82 27.25
C ALA A 70 14.48 18.97 26.09
N LYS A 71 15.66 19.54 26.35
CA LYS A 71 16.72 19.71 25.33
C LYS A 71 17.26 18.39 24.80
N SER A 72 17.15 17.31 25.58
CA SER A 72 17.47 15.93 25.22
C SER A 72 16.47 15.01 25.88
N ALA A 73 15.93 14.02 25.14
CA ALA A 73 14.96 13.06 25.66
C ALA A 73 15.14 11.69 25.04
N ILE A 74 14.84 10.67 25.83
CA ILE A 74 14.68 9.32 25.31
C ILE A 74 13.26 9.19 24.79
N LEU A 75 13.14 8.97 23.47
CA LEU A 75 11.85 8.83 22.81
C LEU A 75 11.17 7.51 23.20
N PRO A 76 9.82 7.45 23.09
CA PRO A 76 9.10 6.21 23.26
C PRO A 76 9.48 5.19 22.19
N THR A 77 9.22 3.91 22.47
CA THR A 77 9.32 2.85 21.47
C THR A 77 8.18 3.01 20.44
N ILE A 78 8.49 3.41 19.20
CA ILE A 78 7.49 3.60 18.15
C ILE A 78 7.56 2.44 17.16
N ARG A 79 6.45 1.69 17.03
CA ARG A 79 6.32 0.46 16.24
C ARG A 79 5.32 0.63 15.09
N PRO A 80 5.72 0.40 13.81
CA PRO A 80 4.79 0.40 12.70
C PRO A 80 4.00 -0.93 12.65
N LEU A 81 2.69 -0.87 12.37
CA LEU A 81 1.80 -2.04 12.26
C LEU A 81 1.79 -2.65 10.86
N GLY A 82 1.99 -1.84 9.82
CA GLY A 82 1.84 -2.26 8.42
C GLY A 82 3.06 -2.98 7.83
N ASP A 83 4.26 -2.75 8.35
CA ASP A 83 5.55 -3.20 7.79
C ASP A 83 6.27 -4.18 8.73
N VAL A 84 5.53 -5.14 9.29
CA VAL A 84 6.05 -6.10 10.28
C VAL A 84 7.14 -7.01 9.69
N ASP A 85 7.12 -7.26 8.38
CA ASP A 85 8.05 -8.20 7.71
C ASP A 85 9.53 -7.81 7.82
N GLU A 86 9.83 -6.49 7.86
CA GLU A 86 11.23 -6.03 8.00
C GLU A 86 11.59 -5.74 9.47
N ASP A 87 10.60 -5.53 10.35
CA ASP A 87 10.78 -5.32 11.78
C ASP A 87 10.46 -6.59 12.59
N ALA A 88 10.41 -7.76 11.95
CA ALA A 88 10.19 -9.04 12.63
C ALA A 88 11.18 -9.25 13.80
N ALA A 89 12.40 -8.75 13.69
CA ALA A 89 13.36 -8.73 14.78
C ALA A 89 12.89 -7.89 15.99
N PHE A 90 12.09 -6.86 15.77
CA PHE A 90 11.51 -6.00 16.80
C PHE A 90 10.42 -6.73 17.60
N PHE A 91 9.54 -7.45 16.89
CA PHE A 91 8.52 -8.28 17.53
C PHE A 91 9.16 -9.52 18.18
N ASN A 92 10.13 -10.16 17.50
CA ASN A 92 10.85 -11.32 18.02
C ASN A 92 11.64 -11.00 19.31
N ALA A 93 12.22 -9.79 19.43
CA ALA A 93 12.90 -9.39 20.65
C ALA A 93 11.94 -9.26 21.85
N ALA A 94 10.67 -8.88 21.60
CA ALA A 94 9.64 -8.79 22.65
C ALA A 94 8.96 -10.14 22.91
N THR A 95 9.00 -11.08 21.97
CA THR A 95 8.35 -12.39 22.02
C THR A 95 9.34 -13.55 22.11
N SER A 96 10.65 -13.30 22.21
CA SER A 96 11.67 -14.34 22.29
C SER A 96 11.41 -15.29 23.47
N GLY A 97 10.90 -16.47 23.15
CA GLY A 97 10.54 -17.55 24.07
C GLY A 97 9.10 -18.05 23.95
N VAL A 98 8.21 -17.43 23.17
CA VAL A 98 6.80 -17.79 23.11
C VAL A 98 6.39 -18.44 21.79
N PHE A 99 7.08 -18.14 20.65
CA PHE A 99 6.69 -18.66 19.34
C PHE A 99 7.87 -19.07 18.48
N ASP A 100 7.93 -20.34 18.15
CA ASP A 100 8.79 -20.90 17.10
C ASP A 100 8.04 -20.81 15.77
N LEU A 101 7.91 -19.56 15.24
CA LEU A 101 7.24 -19.32 13.97
C LEU A 101 8.15 -19.68 12.82
N ASN A 102 7.63 -20.45 11.88
CA ASN A 102 8.32 -20.70 10.62
C ASN A 102 8.59 -19.39 9.90
N PRO A 103 9.80 -19.17 9.34
CA PRO A 103 10.12 -17.95 8.62
C PRO A 103 9.25 -17.80 7.35
N PRO A 104 8.98 -16.57 6.91
CA PRO A 104 8.21 -16.35 5.70
C PRO A 104 9.01 -16.76 4.46
N ILE A 105 8.33 -17.38 3.49
CA ILE A 105 8.92 -17.71 2.20
C ILE A 105 9.34 -16.46 1.42
N GLY A 106 10.49 -16.51 0.76
CA GLY A 106 10.97 -15.42 -0.08
C GLY A 106 10.05 -15.15 -1.28
N LYS A 107 9.84 -13.87 -1.64
CA LYS A 107 8.91 -13.47 -2.73
C LYS A 107 9.20 -14.16 -4.07
N ALA A 108 10.47 -14.23 -4.47
CA ALA A 108 10.87 -14.88 -5.72
C ALA A 108 10.65 -16.41 -5.66
N GLU A 109 11.02 -17.04 -4.56
CA GLU A 109 10.83 -18.47 -4.34
C GLU A 109 9.35 -18.85 -4.38
N ARG A 110 8.50 -18.08 -3.69
CA ARG A 110 7.03 -18.25 -3.70
C ARG A 110 6.46 -18.20 -5.10
N LEU A 111 6.83 -17.19 -5.90
CA LEU A 111 6.35 -17.05 -7.28
C LEU A 111 6.78 -18.23 -8.16
N LEU A 112 8.03 -18.67 -8.06
CA LEU A 112 8.55 -19.78 -8.85
C LEU A 112 7.89 -21.12 -8.47
N LEU A 113 7.67 -21.35 -7.19
CA LEU A 113 6.99 -22.57 -6.72
C LEU A 113 5.51 -22.59 -7.15
N LEU A 114 4.80 -21.47 -6.97
CA LEU A 114 3.41 -21.36 -7.43
C LEU A 114 3.32 -21.54 -8.95
N ALA A 115 4.20 -20.92 -9.73
CA ALA A 115 4.24 -21.09 -11.18
C ALA A 115 4.49 -22.57 -11.60
N ARG A 116 5.30 -23.29 -10.82
CA ARG A 116 5.51 -24.75 -11.03
C ARG A 116 4.26 -25.58 -10.75
N LEU A 117 3.42 -25.18 -9.81
CA LEU A 117 2.14 -25.83 -9.52
C LEU A 117 1.07 -25.50 -10.56
N ILE A 118 1.07 -24.26 -11.03
CA ILE A 118 0.09 -23.75 -12.02
C ILE A 118 0.32 -24.37 -13.41
N ARG A 119 1.56 -24.58 -13.81
CA ARG A 119 1.90 -25.08 -15.15
C ARG A 119 1.24 -26.42 -15.50
N PRO A 120 1.28 -27.50 -14.67
CA PRO A 120 0.62 -28.75 -14.95
C PRO A 120 -0.90 -28.70 -14.76
N TRP A 121 -1.44 -27.72 -14.05
CA TRP A 121 -2.88 -27.60 -13.84
C TRP A 121 -3.67 -27.54 -15.17
N ARG A 122 -3.17 -26.84 -16.17
CA ARG A 122 -3.76 -26.83 -17.52
C ARG A 122 -3.91 -28.22 -18.12
N GLU A 123 -2.92 -29.08 -17.92
CA GLU A 123 -2.92 -30.45 -18.47
C GLU A 123 -3.91 -31.35 -17.72
N SER A 124 -4.22 -31.04 -16.48
CA SER A 124 -5.17 -31.78 -15.64
C SER A 124 -6.63 -31.41 -15.89
N LEU A 125 -6.92 -30.33 -16.64
CA LEU A 125 -8.28 -29.93 -16.96
C LEU A 125 -9.01 -30.96 -17.80
N PRO A 126 -10.31 -31.27 -17.54
CA PRO A 126 -11.12 -32.12 -18.36
C PRO A 126 -11.17 -31.68 -19.83
N ALA A 127 -11.29 -32.60 -20.78
CA ALA A 127 -11.24 -32.27 -22.20
C ALA A 127 -12.35 -31.30 -22.65
N HIS A 128 -13.56 -31.42 -22.07
CA HIS A 128 -14.68 -30.52 -22.36
C HIS A 128 -14.40 -29.09 -21.86
N VAL A 129 -13.73 -28.94 -20.71
CA VAL A 129 -13.32 -27.65 -20.16
C VAL A 129 -12.22 -27.03 -21.01
N ARG A 130 -11.23 -27.81 -21.45
CA ARG A 130 -10.17 -27.33 -22.36
C ARG A 130 -10.72 -26.85 -23.71
N ALA A 131 -11.82 -27.44 -24.16
CA ALA A 131 -12.48 -27.02 -25.39
C ALA A 131 -13.22 -25.68 -25.28
N LEU A 132 -13.63 -25.27 -24.06
CA LEU A 132 -14.24 -23.97 -23.78
C LEU A 132 -13.20 -22.81 -23.86
N PHE A 133 -11.94 -23.10 -23.54
CA PHE A 133 -10.83 -22.21 -23.80
C PHE A 133 -10.36 -22.39 -25.23
N GLY A 134 -10.95 -21.71 -26.20
CA GLY A 134 -10.47 -21.75 -27.59
C GLY A 134 -8.96 -21.57 -27.68
N VAL A 135 -8.35 -21.91 -28.80
CA VAL A 135 -6.88 -21.88 -29.01
C VAL A 135 -6.27 -20.48 -28.74
N ASP A 136 -7.11 -19.47 -28.79
CA ASP A 136 -6.74 -18.06 -28.61
C ASP A 136 -7.18 -17.44 -27.27
N ASP A 137 -7.79 -18.20 -26.35
CA ASP A 137 -8.33 -17.65 -25.11
C ASP A 137 -7.25 -17.58 -24.01
N VAL A 138 -6.97 -16.38 -23.55
CA VAL A 138 -5.83 -15.94 -22.73
C VAL A 138 -5.89 -16.44 -21.27
N SER A 139 -6.98 -17.07 -20.86
CA SER A 139 -7.24 -17.37 -19.43
C SER A 139 -6.45 -18.56 -18.87
N VAL A 140 -5.79 -19.36 -19.71
CA VAL A 140 -4.98 -20.51 -19.28
C VAL A 140 -3.52 -20.31 -19.68
N PRO A 141 -2.55 -20.39 -18.74
CA PRO A 141 -1.17 -20.05 -19.04
C PRO A 141 -0.58 -20.97 -20.11
N ALA A 142 -0.26 -20.38 -21.27
CA ALA A 142 0.34 -21.08 -22.39
C ALA A 142 1.86 -21.20 -22.26
N THR A 143 2.49 -20.23 -21.59
CA THR A 143 3.94 -20.11 -21.42
C THR A 143 4.34 -20.10 -19.95
N THR A 144 5.63 -20.28 -19.68
CA THR A 144 6.20 -20.12 -18.32
C THR A 144 6.01 -18.69 -17.82
N SER A 145 6.05 -17.71 -18.71
CA SER A 145 5.81 -16.30 -18.37
C SER A 145 4.38 -16.10 -17.87
N ASP A 146 3.39 -16.66 -18.56
CA ASP A 146 1.99 -16.56 -18.15
C ASP A 146 1.74 -17.25 -16.82
N ALA A 147 2.39 -18.39 -16.58
CA ALA A 147 2.32 -19.07 -15.29
C ALA A 147 2.87 -18.22 -14.14
N ILE A 148 3.93 -17.43 -14.38
CA ILE A 148 4.49 -16.50 -13.38
C ILE A 148 3.53 -15.33 -13.14
N TRP A 149 2.88 -14.79 -14.17
CA TRP A 149 1.87 -13.73 -14.00
C TRP A 149 0.69 -14.24 -13.17
N LEU A 150 0.14 -15.39 -13.51
CA LEU A 150 -0.96 -16.00 -12.78
C LEU A 150 -0.54 -16.37 -11.33
N ALA A 151 0.69 -16.82 -11.12
CA ALA A 151 1.24 -17.07 -9.79
C ALA A 151 1.30 -15.79 -8.94
N ARG A 152 1.59 -14.64 -9.56
CA ARG A 152 1.58 -13.34 -8.86
C ARG A 152 0.18 -12.96 -8.42
N ASP A 153 -0.81 -13.11 -9.30
CA ASP A 153 -2.19 -12.77 -8.99
C ASP A 153 -2.74 -13.70 -7.91
N LEU A 154 -2.43 -14.99 -8.01
CA LEU A 154 -2.78 -15.98 -6.99
C LEU A 154 -2.12 -15.66 -5.63
N ALA A 155 -0.83 -15.31 -5.63
CA ALA A 155 -0.14 -14.90 -4.41
C ALA A 155 -0.78 -13.67 -3.77
N GLY A 156 -1.22 -12.70 -4.59
CA GLY A 156 -1.96 -11.52 -4.12
C GLY A 156 -3.30 -11.88 -3.49
N LEU A 157 -4.06 -12.76 -4.13
CA LEU A 157 -5.33 -13.26 -3.58
C LEU A 157 -5.11 -14.01 -2.25
N MET A 158 -4.09 -14.86 -2.18
CA MET A 158 -3.72 -15.56 -0.95
C MET A 158 -3.41 -14.58 0.18
N ASP A 159 -2.63 -13.53 -0.12
CA ASP A 159 -2.28 -12.50 0.88
C ASP A 159 -3.51 -11.74 1.37
N GLN A 160 -4.50 -11.48 0.49
CA GLN A 160 -5.77 -10.86 0.87
C GLN A 160 -6.59 -11.77 1.80
N VAL A 161 -6.83 -13.01 1.38
CA VAL A 161 -7.61 -14.01 2.15
C VAL A 161 -7.00 -14.21 3.55
N GLU A 162 -5.69 -14.36 3.64
CA GLU A 162 -5.00 -14.52 4.92
C GLU A 162 -5.03 -13.24 5.76
N THR A 163 -4.85 -12.06 5.13
CA THR A 163 -4.90 -10.76 5.83
C THR A 163 -6.28 -10.54 6.46
N ASP A 164 -7.34 -10.89 5.73
CA ASP A 164 -8.73 -10.75 6.20
C ASP A 164 -9.19 -11.90 7.10
N ASN A 165 -8.30 -12.89 7.34
CA ASN A 165 -8.60 -14.11 8.08
C ASN A 165 -9.84 -14.85 7.53
N ALA A 166 -10.06 -14.76 6.22
CA ALA A 166 -11.14 -15.44 5.53
C ALA A 166 -10.80 -16.91 5.26
N LYS A 167 -11.83 -17.76 5.11
CA LYS A 167 -11.64 -19.19 4.90
C LYS A 167 -11.85 -19.57 3.45
N TRP A 168 -10.90 -20.25 2.87
CA TRP A 168 -11.01 -20.80 1.51
C TRP A 168 -12.24 -21.71 1.31
N SER A 169 -12.69 -22.39 2.37
CA SER A 169 -13.88 -23.24 2.33
C SER A 169 -15.18 -22.46 2.05
N GLU A 170 -15.24 -21.18 2.36
CA GLU A 170 -16.41 -20.34 2.12
C GLU A 170 -16.60 -20.04 0.64
N LEU A 171 -15.53 -20.05 -0.16
CA LEU A 171 -15.61 -19.88 -1.60
C LEU A 171 -16.43 -20.97 -2.31
N ALA A 172 -16.47 -22.19 -1.78
CA ALA A 172 -17.25 -23.28 -2.36
C ALA A 172 -18.76 -23.02 -2.31
N SER A 173 -19.23 -22.14 -1.42
CA SER A 173 -20.65 -21.81 -1.24
C SER A 173 -21.12 -20.60 -2.05
N ILE A 174 -20.21 -19.89 -2.74
CA ILE A 174 -20.49 -18.63 -3.45
C ILE A 174 -20.96 -18.87 -4.89
N ALA A 175 -20.91 -20.12 -5.41
CA ALA A 175 -21.18 -20.41 -6.82
C ALA A 175 -22.62 -20.06 -7.22
N PRO A 176 -22.83 -19.17 -8.20
CA PRO A 176 -24.13 -19.04 -8.86
C PRO A 176 -24.42 -20.30 -9.69
N ASP A 177 -25.66 -20.77 -9.66
CA ASP A 177 -26.09 -21.98 -10.36
C ASP A 177 -25.78 -21.95 -11.89
N ASP A 178 -25.80 -20.76 -12.50
CA ASP A 178 -25.58 -20.55 -13.94
C ASP A 178 -24.09 -20.64 -14.38
N LEU A 179 -23.14 -20.67 -13.43
CA LEU A 179 -21.69 -20.68 -13.70
C LEU A 179 -20.99 -21.95 -13.15
N ALA A 180 -21.75 -23.00 -12.89
CA ALA A 180 -21.26 -24.20 -12.20
C ALA A 180 -19.99 -24.81 -12.84
N ASP A 181 -19.91 -24.89 -14.17
CA ASP A 181 -18.75 -25.47 -14.87
C ASP A 181 -17.50 -24.61 -14.73
N TRP A 182 -17.64 -23.29 -14.90
CA TRP A 182 -16.54 -22.34 -14.70
C TRP A 182 -16.07 -22.30 -13.26
N TRP A 183 -17.02 -22.42 -12.33
CA TRP A 183 -16.72 -22.44 -10.91
C TRP A 183 -15.95 -23.69 -10.51
N GLN A 184 -16.26 -24.84 -11.07
CA GLN A 184 -15.49 -26.07 -10.85
C GLN A 184 -14.05 -25.96 -11.36
N VAL A 185 -13.83 -25.26 -12.47
CA VAL A 185 -12.48 -24.93 -12.96
C VAL A 185 -11.73 -24.06 -11.98
N THR A 186 -12.40 -23.04 -11.44
CA THR A 186 -11.84 -22.12 -10.43
C THR A 186 -11.50 -22.87 -9.14
N LEU A 187 -12.40 -23.71 -8.65
CA LEU A 187 -12.15 -24.54 -7.46
C LEU A 187 -10.98 -25.51 -7.68
N GLY A 188 -10.90 -26.15 -8.85
CA GLY A 188 -9.76 -27.00 -9.20
C GLY A 188 -8.43 -26.22 -9.25
N PHE A 189 -8.45 -24.96 -9.66
CA PHE A 189 -7.29 -24.08 -9.59
C PHE A 189 -6.93 -23.75 -8.14
N LEU A 190 -7.94 -23.47 -7.31
CA LEU A 190 -7.75 -23.15 -5.90
C LEU A 190 -7.30 -24.34 -5.05
N ASP A 191 -7.43 -25.59 -5.54
CA ASP A 191 -6.82 -26.77 -4.92
C ASP A 191 -5.30 -26.62 -4.79
N ILE A 192 -4.67 -25.85 -5.68
CA ILE A 192 -3.25 -25.50 -5.56
C ILE A 192 -2.97 -24.84 -4.20
N VAL A 193 -3.83 -23.90 -3.80
CA VAL A 193 -3.67 -23.14 -2.57
C VAL A 193 -4.16 -23.88 -1.34
N THR A 194 -5.26 -24.62 -1.48
CA THR A 194 -5.93 -25.24 -0.34
C THR A 194 -5.33 -26.60 0.04
N LYS A 195 -4.69 -27.28 -0.90
CA LYS A 195 -4.12 -28.63 -0.69
C LYS A 195 -2.61 -28.67 -0.89
N LEU A 196 -2.14 -28.33 -2.09
CA LEU A 196 -0.74 -28.54 -2.47
C LEU A 196 0.22 -27.55 -1.81
N TRP A 197 -0.18 -26.30 -1.71
CA TRP A 197 0.66 -25.23 -1.16
C TRP A 197 0.96 -25.40 0.33
N PRO A 198 -0.01 -25.71 1.21
CA PRO A 198 0.24 -25.99 2.62
C PRO A 198 1.24 -27.12 2.83
N GLU A 199 1.15 -28.22 2.05
CA GLU A 199 2.09 -29.36 2.14
C GLU A 199 3.53 -28.91 1.83
N ILE A 200 3.72 -28.06 0.81
CA ILE A 200 5.04 -27.52 0.45
C ILE A 200 5.61 -26.64 1.56
N LEU A 201 4.76 -25.79 2.17
CA LEU A 201 5.20 -24.93 3.27
C LEU A 201 5.59 -25.76 4.50
N GLU A 202 4.82 -26.78 4.84
CA GLU A 202 5.10 -27.67 5.96
C GLU A 202 6.40 -28.46 5.74
N GLU A 203 6.60 -29.06 4.57
CA GLU A 203 7.84 -29.78 4.19
C GLU A 203 9.07 -28.89 4.33
N ARG A 204 8.94 -27.62 3.94
CA ARG A 204 10.05 -26.65 3.96
C ARG A 204 10.20 -25.90 5.26
N LYS A 205 9.29 -26.07 6.21
CA LYS A 205 9.21 -25.29 7.45
C LYS A 205 9.16 -23.79 7.19
N LEU A 206 8.35 -23.38 6.23
CA LEU A 206 8.13 -22.01 5.85
C LEU A 206 6.68 -21.59 6.10
N SER A 207 6.40 -20.30 6.09
CA SER A 207 5.05 -19.74 6.21
C SER A 207 4.78 -18.75 5.08
N ASN A 208 3.50 -18.46 4.81
CA ASN A 208 3.13 -17.35 3.95
C ASN A 208 3.45 -16.01 4.60
N PRO A 209 3.89 -14.99 3.85
CA PRO A 209 4.22 -13.69 4.41
C PRO A 209 3.05 -13.02 5.16
N ALA A 210 1.83 -13.08 4.61
CA ALA A 210 0.66 -12.49 5.25
C ALA A 210 0.25 -13.25 6.53
N ALA A 211 0.25 -14.59 6.50
CA ALA A 211 0.01 -15.43 7.66
C ALA A 211 1.06 -15.20 8.76
N HIS A 212 2.34 -15.14 8.38
CA HIS A 212 3.44 -14.85 9.32
C HIS A 212 3.24 -13.51 10.02
N ARG A 213 2.91 -12.45 9.27
CA ARG A 213 2.62 -11.13 9.83
C ARG A 213 1.46 -11.17 10.81
N ASN A 214 0.36 -11.82 10.44
CA ASN A 214 -0.80 -11.94 11.31
C ASN A 214 -0.45 -12.68 12.61
N GLU A 215 0.31 -13.78 12.54
CA GLU A 215 0.75 -14.52 13.72
C GLU A 215 1.65 -13.68 14.64
N LEU A 216 2.51 -12.82 14.09
CA LEU A 216 3.29 -11.88 14.90
C LEU A 216 2.39 -10.89 15.65
N ILE A 217 1.37 -10.35 14.98
CA ILE A 217 0.41 -9.43 15.62
C ILE A 217 -0.40 -10.18 16.69
N TRP A 218 -0.88 -11.38 16.39
CA TRP A 218 -1.58 -12.23 17.37
C TRP A 218 -0.69 -12.61 18.56
N GLY A 219 0.59 -12.83 18.31
CA GLY A 219 1.59 -13.03 19.36
C GLY A 219 1.68 -11.83 20.30
N GLU A 220 1.70 -10.63 19.75
CA GLU A 220 1.71 -9.38 20.54
C GLU A 220 0.40 -9.18 21.32
N VAL A 221 -0.75 -9.52 20.73
CA VAL A 221 -2.05 -9.54 21.40
C VAL A 221 -2.01 -10.45 22.63
N ARG A 222 -1.53 -11.69 22.49
CA ARG A 222 -1.39 -12.63 23.60
C ARG A 222 -0.45 -12.09 24.68
N ARG A 223 0.71 -11.56 24.27
CA ARG A 223 1.67 -10.96 25.21
C ARG A 223 1.07 -9.83 26.03
N LEU A 224 0.34 -8.91 25.40
CA LEU A 224 -0.27 -7.76 26.09
C LEU A 224 -1.39 -8.20 27.03
N ARG A 225 -2.12 -9.29 26.71
CA ARG A 225 -3.15 -9.87 27.60
C ARG A 225 -2.56 -10.56 28.81
N ASP A 226 -1.55 -11.39 28.59
CA ASP A 226 -1.00 -12.26 29.61
C ASP A 226 0.01 -11.51 30.50
N HIS A 227 0.77 -10.59 29.90
CA HIS A 227 1.83 -9.83 30.54
C HIS A 227 1.75 -8.34 30.17
N PRO A 228 0.73 -7.61 30.67
CA PRO A 228 0.59 -6.19 30.38
C PRO A 228 1.82 -5.42 30.87
N PRO A 229 2.38 -4.53 30.03
CA PRO A 229 3.53 -3.73 30.42
C PRO A 229 3.17 -2.72 31.52
N GLN A 230 4.15 -2.35 32.31
CA GLN A 230 3.98 -1.33 33.37
C GLN A 230 3.86 0.10 32.80
N GLY A 231 4.44 0.35 31.63
CA GLY A 231 4.39 1.65 30.96
C GLY A 231 3.21 1.79 29.99
N PRO A 232 2.95 3.02 29.53
CA PRO A 232 1.88 3.32 28.60
C PRO A 232 2.01 2.58 27.26
N VAL A 233 0.86 2.11 26.75
CA VAL A 233 0.74 1.52 25.41
C VAL A 233 -0.33 2.26 24.63
N ILE A 234 0.05 2.84 23.51
CA ILE A 234 -0.83 3.72 22.73
C ILE A 234 -0.88 3.23 21.29
N ALA A 235 -2.07 3.12 20.72
CA ALA A 235 -2.27 2.93 19.28
C ALA A 235 -2.77 4.23 18.66
N ALA A 236 -2.06 4.76 17.66
CA ALA A 236 -2.38 6.04 17.05
C ALA A 236 -2.50 5.94 15.52
N GLY A 237 -3.65 6.38 14.99
CA GLY A 237 -3.89 6.53 13.56
C GLY A 237 -4.27 5.25 12.80
N SER A 238 -4.51 4.14 13.49
CA SER A 238 -5.01 2.90 12.87
C SER A 238 -6.54 2.89 12.82
N THR A 239 -7.08 2.44 11.70
CA THR A 239 -8.53 2.21 11.51
C THR A 239 -8.95 0.78 11.84
N GLY A 240 -8.00 -0.11 12.19
CA GLY A 240 -8.29 -1.50 12.50
C GLY A 240 -8.88 -2.29 11.32
N SER A 241 -8.57 -1.91 10.07
CA SER A 241 -9.11 -2.58 8.88
C SER A 241 -8.69 -4.05 8.76
N ILE A 242 -7.55 -4.43 9.34
CA ILE A 242 -7.07 -5.82 9.38
C ILE A 242 -7.52 -6.44 10.70
N PRO A 243 -8.18 -7.63 10.72
CA PRO A 243 -8.71 -8.26 11.93
C PRO A 243 -7.69 -8.43 13.06
N ALA A 244 -6.47 -8.89 12.76
CA ALA A 244 -5.41 -9.01 13.77
C ALA A 244 -5.03 -7.64 14.37
N THR A 245 -4.99 -6.60 13.55
CA THR A 245 -4.73 -5.23 14.00
C THR A 245 -5.90 -4.68 14.83
N ALA A 246 -7.14 -4.93 14.43
CA ALA A 246 -8.32 -4.55 15.20
C ALA A 246 -8.30 -5.15 16.60
N GLU A 247 -7.93 -6.42 16.71
CA GLU A 247 -7.82 -7.10 18.01
C GLU A 247 -6.68 -6.52 18.86
N LEU A 248 -5.52 -6.22 18.25
CA LEU A 248 -4.43 -5.56 18.97
C LEU A 248 -4.87 -4.20 19.52
N VAL A 249 -5.53 -3.39 18.70
CA VAL A 249 -6.06 -2.07 19.10
C VAL A 249 -7.12 -2.24 20.21
N SER A 250 -7.99 -3.24 20.09
CA SER A 250 -9.00 -3.57 21.12
C SER A 250 -8.38 -3.94 22.46
N VAL A 251 -7.31 -4.71 22.46
CA VAL A 251 -6.58 -5.06 23.69
C VAL A 251 -5.91 -3.83 24.28
N ILE A 252 -5.24 -3.02 23.47
CA ILE A 252 -4.59 -1.78 23.93
C ILE A 252 -5.60 -0.84 24.58
N ALA A 253 -6.80 -0.68 24.00
CA ALA A 253 -7.85 0.19 24.54
C ALA A 253 -8.27 -0.20 25.97
N ARG A 254 -8.09 -1.47 26.33
CA ARG A 254 -8.50 -2.03 27.63
C ARG A 254 -7.36 -2.18 28.65
N LEU A 255 -6.11 -1.88 28.25
CA LEU A 255 -4.99 -1.91 29.20
C LEU A 255 -5.16 -0.81 30.26
N PRO A 256 -4.69 -1.01 31.50
CA PRO A 256 -4.74 0.01 32.55
C PRO A 256 -4.10 1.34 32.14
N GLN A 257 -2.96 1.27 31.44
CA GLN A 257 -2.26 2.41 30.85
C GLN A 257 -2.31 2.33 29.31
N GLY A 258 -3.47 1.97 28.77
CA GLY A 258 -3.72 1.92 27.33
C GLY A 258 -4.51 3.12 26.84
N ALA A 259 -4.26 3.54 25.59
CA ALA A 259 -5.07 4.53 24.90
C ALA A 259 -5.07 4.26 23.38
N VAL A 260 -6.17 4.59 22.73
CA VAL A 260 -6.31 4.50 21.28
C VAL A 260 -6.73 5.85 20.73
N VAL A 261 -6.01 6.34 19.72
CA VAL A 261 -6.31 7.63 19.07
C VAL A 261 -6.66 7.36 17.61
N LEU A 262 -7.93 7.55 17.28
CA LEU A 262 -8.51 7.27 15.97
C LEU A 262 -8.35 8.48 15.02
N PRO A 263 -8.12 8.26 13.73
CA PRO A 263 -8.06 9.32 12.74
C PRO A 263 -9.45 9.62 12.18
N GLY A 264 -9.93 10.85 12.31
CA GLY A 264 -11.09 11.36 11.56
C GLY A 264 -12.39 10.58 11.74
N LEU A 265 -12.75 10.23 12.98
CA LEU A 265 -14.04 9.59 13.25
C LEU A 265 -15.18 10.57 12.91
N ASP A 266 -16.07 10.16 12.01
CA ASP A 266 -17.22 10.94 11.59
C ASP A 266 -18.29 10.97 12.69
N ARG A 267 -18.67 12.17 13.08
CA ARG A 267 -19.75 12.43 14.05
C ARG A 267 -20.95 13.14 13.45
N ASP A 268 -20.88 13.50 12.18
CA ASP A 268 -21.92 14.25 11.46
C ASP A 268 -22.90 13.35 10.72
N LEU A 269 -22.54 12.08 10.47
CA LEU A 269 -23.50 11.07 10.04
C LEU A 269 -24.52 10.80 11.15
N ASP A 270 -25.81 10.79 10.82
CA ASP A 270 -26.85 10.34 11.75
C ASP A 270 -26.72 8.84 12.07
N GLU A 271 -27.43 8.38 13.10
CA GLU A 271 -27.37 6.99 13.53
C GLU A 271 -27.84 6.00 12.47
N GLY A 272 -28.82 6.38 11.66
CA GLY A 272 -29.33 5.52 10.58
C GLY A 272 -28.24 5.24 9.55
N ALA A 273 -27.59 6.29 9.06
CA ALA A 273 -26.49 6.18 8.11
C ALA A 273 -25.25 5.48 8.70
N TRP A 274 -24.94 5.77 9.96
CA TRP A 274 -23.84 5.12 10.68
C TRP A 274 -24.07 3.63 10.87
N ASN A 275 -25.27 3.22 11.32
CA ASN A 275 -25.59 1.82 11.55
C ASN A 275 -25.67 1.02 10.26
N LEU A 276 -26.04 1.66 9.15
CA LEU A 276 -26.05 1.01 7.82
C LEU A 276 -24.65 0.54 7.40
N LEU A 277 -23.59 1.23 7.82
CA LEU A 277 -22.20 0.82 7.52
C LEU A 277 -21.86 -0.58 8.05
N GLY A 278 -22.57 -1.06 9.08
CA GLY A 278 -22.35 -2.39 9.67
C GLY A 278 -23.51 -3.37 9.48
N ALA A 279 -24.60 -2.96 8.82
CA ALA A 279 -25.85 -3.70 8.86
C ALA A 279 -25.88 -4.93 7.94
N SER A 280 -24.98 -5.05 6.95
CA SER A 280 -25.08 -6.13 5.97
C SER A 280 -23.73 -6.45 5.35
N ASP A 281 -23.33 -7.71 5.45
CA ASP A 281 -22.24 -8.26 4.66
C ASP A 281 -22.64 -8.42 3.17
N ASP A 282 -23.88 -8.15 2.81
CA ASP A 282 -24.43 -8.32 1.46
C ASP A 282 -24.39 -7.02 0.62
N ASN A 283 -24.09 -5.85 1.23
CA ASN A 283 -24.04 -4.58 0.50
C ASN A 283 -22.60 -4.13 0.25
N PRO A 284 -22.02 -4.41 -0.93
CA PRO A 284 -20.64 -4.05 -1.23
C PRO A 284 -20.39 -2.53 -1.25
N SER A 285 -21.42 -1.68 -1.39
CA SER A 285 -21.28 -0.23 -1.37
C SER A 285 -20.83 0.32 -0.01
N THR A 286 -21.14 -0.37 1.07
CA THR A 286 -20.75 0.03 2.42
C THR A 286 -19.26 -0.23 2.70
N PHE A 287 -18.67 -1.26 2.09
CA PHE A 287 -17.24 -1.59 2.28
C PHE A 287 -16.29 -0.51 1.77
N GLY A 288 -16.70 0.22 0.73
CA GLY A 288 -15.95 1.35 0.19
C GLY A 288 -16.05 2.63 1.00
N HIS A 289 -16.94 2.69 1.99
CA HIS A 289 -17.13 3.90 2.79
C HIS A 289 -15.94 4.17 3.70
N PRO A 290 -15.40 5.42 3.78
CA PRO A 290 -14.23 5.73 4.58
C PRO A 290 -14.35 5.39 6.07
N GLN A 291 -15.56 5.40 6.62
CA GLN A 291 -15.82 5.12 8.02
C GLN A 291 -16.08 3.63 8.33
N TYR A 292 -16.17 2.78 7.31
CA TYR A 292 -16.46 1.35 7.51
C TYR A 292 -15.49 0.66 8.46
N GLY A 293 -14.18 0.88 8.29
CA GLY A 293 -13.16 0.30 9.17
C GLY A 293 -13.27 0.77 10.61
N LEU A 294 -13.52 2.07 10.82
CA LEU A 294 -13.72 2.62 12.16
C LEU A 294 -15.00 2.12 12.82
N HIS A 295 -16.09 1.99 12.05
CA HIS A 295 -17.34 1.40 12.53
C HIS A 295 -17.12 -0.03 13.04
N LYS A 296 -16.50 -0.91 12.25
CA LYS A 296 -16.16 -2.28 12.66
C LYS A 296 -15.24 -2.32 13.88
N LEU A 297 -14.25 -1.44 13.93
CA LEU A 297 -13.34 -1.35 15.08
C LEU A 297 -14.07 -0.97 16.36
N LEU A 298 -14.95 0.02 16.32
CA LEU A 298 -15.74 0.42 17.49
C LEU A 298 -16.68 -0.71 17.95
N GLN A 299 -17.31 -1.43 17.04
CA GLN A 299 -18.10 -2.63 17.34
C GLN A 299 -17.25 -3.71 18.03
N ALA A 300 -16.07 -4.01 17.49
CA ALA A 300 -15.16 -5.01 18.07
C ALA A 300 -14.67 -4.62 19.47
N ILE A 301 -14.45 -3.33 19.70
CA ILE A 301 -14.11 -2.81 21.04
C ILE A 301 -15.34 -2.78 21.96
N GLY A 302 -16.55 -2.69 21.42
CA GLY A 302 -17.79 -2.54 22.20
C GLY A 302 -17.95 -1.14 22.79
N VAL A 303 -17.60 -0.10 22.02
CA VAL A 303 -17.71 1.32 22.41
C VAL A 303 -18.59 2.04 21.40
N LEU A 304 -19.48 2.88 21.90
CA LEU A 304 -20.33 3.73 21.06
C LEU A 304 -19.52 4.91 20.53
N ARG A 305 -19.90 5.42 19.36
CA ARG A 305 -19.24 6.56 18.71
C ARG A 305 -19.23 7.80 19.59
N GLU A 306 -20.31 8.04 20.34
CA GLU A 306 -20.50 9.16 21.27
C GLU A 306 -19.55 9.09 22.47
N ASP A 307 -19.09 7.91 22.84
CA ASP A 307 -18.17 7.69 23.98
C ASP A 307 -16.70 7.96 23.61
N VAL A 308 -16.39 8.22 22.32
CA VAL A 308 -15.05 8.57 21.86
C VAL A 308 -14.79 10.05 22.13
N GLU A 309 -13.74 10.35 22.90
CA GLU A 309 -13.36 11.74 23.25
C GLU A 309 -12.63 12.43 22.11
N HIS A 310 -12.89 13.71 21.87
CA HIS A 310 -12.15 14.54 20.91
C HIS A 310 -10.93 15.20 21.53
N ILE A 311 -9.78 15.13 20.85
CA ILE A 311 -8.53 15.71 21.32
C ILE A 311 -8.43 17.21 21.02
N GLU A 312 -8.88 17.64 19.84
CA GLU A 312 -8.81 19.06 19.44
C GLU A 312 -10.14 19.55 18.89
N ASP A 313 -10.46 20.82 19.23
CA ASP A 313 -11.58 21.54 18.63
C ASP A 313 -11.15 22.15 17.29
N MET A 314 -11.98 21.97 16.27
CA MET A 314 -11.78 22.56 14.96
C MET A 314 -12.32 23.99 14.88
N SER A 315 -11.70 24.82 14.04
CA SER A 315 -12.30 26.11 13.67
C SER A 315 -13.65 25.90 12.95
N VAL A 316 -14.57 26.85 13.11
CA VAL A 316 -15.92 26.79 12.52
C VAL A 316 -15.89 26.45 11.01
N ASN A 317 -15.00 27.09 10.25
CA ASN A 317 -14.91 26.86 8.79
C ASN A 317 -14.43 25.43 8.43
N LYS A 318 -13.54 24.85 9.22
CA LYS A 318 -13.10 23.46 9.02
C LYS A 318 -14.23 22.50 9.37
N ARG A 319 -14.99 22.82 10.41
CA ARG A 319 -16.13 22.03 10.85
C ARG A 319 -17.23 21.95 9.77
N VAL A 320 -17.53 23.06 9.10
CA VAL A 320 -18.49 23.08 7.99
C VAL A 320 -18.01 22.22 6.84
N LEU A 321 -16.73 22.32 6.45
CA LEU A 321 -16.17 21.49 5.38
C LEU A 321 -16.21 20.00 5.73
N GLU A 322 -15.87 19.61 6.97
CA GLU A 322 -15.95 18.23 7.43
C GLU A 322 -17.37 17.68 7.31
N ARG A 323 -18.35 18.48 7.73
CA ARG A 323 -19.77 18.12 7.63
C ARG A 323 -20.24 17.99 6.18
N VAL A 324 -19.81 18.89 5.29
CA VAL A 324 -20.10 18.79 3.85
C VAL A 324 -19.55 17.47 3.28
N VAL A 325 -18.32 17.12 3.61
CA VAL A 325 -17.68 15.88 3.15
C VAL A 325 -18.40 14.66 3.73
N SER A 326 -18.74 14.67 5.01
CA SER A 326 -19.52 13.61 5.65
C SER A 326 -20.85 13.37 4.92
N GLN A 327 -21.60 14.45 4.65
CA GLN A 327 -22.90 14.35 3.94
C GLN A 327 -22.75 13.96 2.47
N ALA A 328 -21.67 14.39 1.79
CA ALA A 328 -21.38 14.01 0.42
C ALA A 328 -21.04 12.51 0.27
N LEU A 329 -20.47 11.91 1.30
CA LEU A 329 -20.09 10.49 1.34
C LEU A 329 -21.17 9.59 1.98
N ARG A 330 -22.31 10.16 2.39
CA ARG A 330 -23.43 9.42 2.98
C ARG A 330 -23.84 8.22 2.13
N PRO A 331 -24.11 7.04 2.72
CA PRO A 331 -24.63 5.89 1.99
C PRO A 331 -25.88 6.24 1.17
N ALA A 332 -25.98 5.71 -0.04
CA ALA A 332 -27.04 6.04 -1.00
C ALA A 332 -28.44 5.83 -0.44
N GLU A 333 -28.62 4.81 0.37
CA GLU A 333 -29.89 4.42 0.99
C GLU A 333 -30.40 5.43 2.01
N THR A 334 -29.59 6.38 2.44
CA THR A 334 -29.92 7.38 3.47
C THR A 334 -29.91 8.81 2.93
N THR A 335 -29.80 9.01 1.62
CA THR A 335 -29.73 10.34 1.00
C THR A 335 -30.99 11.17 1.15
N ASP A 336 -32.13 10.57 1.49
CA ASP A 336 -33.40 11.29 1.82
C ASP A 336 -33.18 12.34 2.92
N ALA A 337 -32.24 12.11 3.83
CA ALA A 337 -31.87 13.05 4.89
C ALA A 337 -31.25 14.36 4.38
N TRP A 338 -30.85 14.44 3.10
CA TRP A 338 -30.38 15.71 2.52
C TRP A 338 -31.43 16.80 2.52
N SER A 339 -32.74 16.43 2.44
CA SER A 339 -33.83 17.38 2.54
C SER A 339 -33.88 18.12 3.88
N GLU A 340 -33.43 17.46 4.96
CA GLU A 340 -33.38 18.02 6.32
C GLU A 340 -32.20 18.98 6.51
N LEU A 341 -31.15 18.88 5.69
CA LEU A 341 -29.96 19.75 5.76
C LEU A 341 -30.26 21.17 5.26
N ILE A 342 -31.35 21.38 4.49
CA ILE A 342 -31.72 22.69 3.98
C ILE A 342 -32.02 23.66 5.13
N ASP A 343 -32.61 23.15 6.20
CA ASP A 343 -33.00 23.92 7.37
C ASP A 343 -31.92 23.91 8.49
N ASP A 344 -30.80 23.24 8.29
CA ASP A 344 -29.72 23.19 9.28
C ASP A 344 -28.97 24.52 9.36
N PRO A 345 -28.96 25.17 10.53
CA PRO A 345 -28.25 26.44 10.73
C PRO A 345 -26.75 26.37 10.41
N ASN A 346 -26.13 25.21 10.54
CA ASN A 346 -24.69 24.99 10.25
C ASN A 346 -24.41 24.74 8.77
N MET A 347 -25.45 24.51 7.96
CA MET A 347 -25.37 24.28 6.51
C MET A 347 -25.92 25.44 5.70
N GLN A 348 -25.93 26.65 6.28
CA GLN A 348 -26.40 27.85 5.59
C GLN A 348 -25.63 28.09 4.28
N PRO A 349 -26.29 28.60 3.21
CA PRO A 349 -25.69 28.76 1.89
C PRO A 349 -24.37 29.53 1.89
N GLN A 350 -24.22 30.52 2.76
CA GLN A 350 -22.98 31.32 2.87
C GLN A 350 -21.81 30.49 3.46
N ALA A 351 -22.05 29.66 4.47
CA ALA A 351 -21.04 28.79 5.06
C ALA A 351 -20.63 27.68 4.08
N LEU A 352 -21.58 27.13 3.33
CA LEU A 352 -21.33 26.17 2.25
C LEU A 352 -20.48 26.79 1.15
N LEU A 353 -20.83 27.99 0.68
CA LEU A 353 -20.05 28.68 -0.34
C LEU A 353 -18.61 28.97 0.13
N GLN A 354 -18.41 29.40 1.36
CA GLN A 354 -17.08 29.62 1.92
C GLN A 354 -16.27 28.32 2.03
N SER A 355 -16.91 27.22 2.33
CA SER A 355 -16.25 25.90 2.38
C SER A 355 -15.95 25.38 0.97
N ALA A 356 -16.87 25.56 0.03
CA ALA A 356 -16.72 25.16 -1.38
C ALA A 356 -15.60 25.96 -2.08
N GLN A 357 -15.36 27.22 -1.72
CA GLN A 357 -14.23 28.03 -2.24
C GLN A 357 -12.84 27.43 -1.98
N LYS A 358 -12.74 26.40 -1.14
CA LYS A 358 -11.49 25.66 -0.88
C LYS A 358 -11.37 24.37 -1.67
N ILE A 359 -12.35 24.08 -2.51
CA ILE A 359 -12.40 22.89 -3.34
C ILE A 359 -12.37 23.33 -4.80
N ASP A 360 -11.32 22.97 -5.51
CA ASP A 360 -11.21 23.22 -6.94
C ASP A 360 -11.37 21.91 -7.71
N LEU A 361 -12.21 21.90 -8.74
CA LEU A 361 -12.32 20.81 -9.70
C LEU A 361 -11.61 21.18 -10.98
N ILE A 362 -10.62 20.38 -11.39
CA ILE A 362 -9.86 20.59 -12.62
C ILE A 362 -10.16 19.42 -13.56
N GLU A 363 -10.83 19.71 -14.66
CA GLU A 363 -11.05 18.76 -15.75
C GLU A 363 -9.99 18.93 -16.83
N THR A 364 -9.42 17.84 -17.31
CA THR A 364 -8.36 17.84 -18.32
C THR A 364 -8.72 16.93 -19.49
N ALA A 365 -8.20 17.20 -20.67
CA ALA A 365 -8.51 16.45 -21.88
C ALA A 365 -7.81 15.09 -21.95
N ASN A 366 -6.70 14.92 -21.22
CA ASN A 366 -5.90 13.68 -21.23
C ASN A 366 -4.98 13.61 -20.02
N GLU A 367 -4.43 12.42 -19.75
CA GLU A 367 -3.55 12.11 -18.60
C GLU A 367 -2.28 12.98 -18.54
N ARG A 368 -1.78 13.48 -19.66
CA ARG A 368 -0.60 14.36 -19.69
C ARG A 368 -0.94 15.75 -19.16
N GLU A 369 -2.08 16.29 -19.57
CA GLU A 369 -2.57 17.58 -19.09
C GLU A 369 -2.97 17.47 -17.61
N GLU A 370 -3.55 16.35 -17.19
CA GLU A 370 -3.83 16.06 -15.78
C GLU A 370 -2.56 16.11 -14.93
N ALA A 371 -1.52 15.40 -15.37
CA ALA A 371 -0.24 15.39 -14.63
C ALA A 371 0.38 16.80 -14.56
N LEU A 372 0.29 17.60 -15.64
CA LEU A 372 0.78 18.98 -15.64
C LEU A 372 -0.06 19.87 -14.72
N ALA A 373 -1.39 19.76 -14.76
CA ALA A 373 -2.29 20.55 -13.93
C ALA A 373 -2.03 20.27 -12.43
N VAL A 374 -1.89 18.98 -12.05
CA VAL A 374 -1.53 18.56 -10.70
C VAL A 374 -0.16 19.12 -10.30
N ALA A 375 0.85 19.03 -11.17
CA ALA A 375 2.18 19.56 -10.88
C ALA A 375 2.18 21.08 -10.68
N LEU A 376 1.39 21.81 -11.45
CA LEU A 376 1.22 23.27 -11.28
C LEU A 376 0.52 23.60 -9.97
N ALA A 377 -0.54 22.88 -9.61
CA ALA A 377 -1.25 23.08 -8.36
C ALA A 377 -0.35 22.80 -7.13
N LEU A 378 0.44 21.71 -7.19
CA LEU A 378 1.42 21.40 -6.13
C LEU A 378 2.51 22.49 -6.02
N ARG A 379 3.03 22.93 -7.16
CA ARG A 379 4.04 24.00 -7.22
C ARG A 379 3.52 25.32 -6.64
N ASP A 380 2.30 25.68 -7.00
CA ASP A 380 1.65 26.90 -6.49
C ASP A 380 1.50 26.83 -4.96
N ALA A 381 0.99 25.70 -4.46
CA ALA A 381 0.80 25.49 -3.04
C ALA A 381 2.10 25.60 -2.22
N ILE A 382 3.23 25.04 -2.71
CA ILE A 382 4.53 25.09 -2.01
C ILE A 382 5.31 26.40 -2.25
N SER A 383 4.78 27.32 -3.06
CA SER A 383 5.37 28.67 -3.20
C SER A 383 5.30 29.46 -1.90
N ASP A 384 4.41 29.10 -0.99
CA ASP A 384 4.38 29.58 0.39
C ASP A 384 5.21 28.62 1.26
N GLU A 385 6.30 29.12 1.85
CA GLU A 385 7.25 28.33 2.67
C GLU A 385 6.59 27.60 3.86
N ASN A 386 5.42 28.06 4.30
CA ASN A 386 4.68 27.45 5.42
C ASN A 386 3.66 26.40 4.98
N LYS A 387 3.51 26.14 3.68
CA LYS A 387 2.56 25.18 3.16
C LYS A 387 3.22 23.92 2.70
N THR A 388 2.52 22.82 2.91
CA THR A 388 2.83 21.51 2.34
C THR A 388 1.70 21.08 1.42
N ALA A 389 2.04 20.33 0.37
CA ALA A 389 1.07 19.83 -0.58
C ALA A 389 1.30 18.33 -0.84
N ALA A 390 0.23 17.59 -1.11
CA ALA A 390 0.30 16.18 -1.39
C ALA A 390 -0.65 15.79 -2.52
N LEU A 391 -0.17 14.94 -3.45
CA LEU A 391 -1.01 14.20 -4.37
C LEU A 391 -1.39 12.85 -3.72
N VAL A 392 -2.69 12.57 -3.66
CA VAL A 392 -3.22 11.27 -3.25
C VAL A 392 -3.82 10.59 -4.49
N THR A 393 -3.24 9.49 -4.92
CA THR A 393 -3.70 8.72 -6.08
C THR A 393 -3.38 7.24 -5.93
N ALA A 394 -4.28 6.38 -6.39
CA ALA A 394 -4.03 4.95 -6.58
C ALA A 394 -3.30 4.67 -7.91
N ASP A 395 -3.35 5.59 -8.88
CA ASP A 395 -2.70 5.42 -10.18
C ASP A 395 -1.21 5.74 -10.12
N ARG A 396 -0.40 4.68 -10.19
CA ARG A 396 1.07 4.77 -10.20
C ARG A 396 1.64 5.40 -11.47
N ASN A 397 0.89 5.39 -12.57
CA ASN A 397 1.31 6.04 -13.82
C ASN A 397 1.15 7.55 -13.71
N LEU A 398 0.01 8.01 -13.18
CA LEU A 398 -0.21 9.42 -12.87
C LEU A 398 0.87 9.92 -11.90
N ALA A 399 1.11 9.23 -10.80
CA ALA A 399 2.14 9.63 -9.84
C ALA A 399 3.52 9.80 -10.50
N ARG A 400 3.96 8.86 -11.36
CA ARG A 400 5.23 8.98 -12.09
C ARG A 400 5.28 10.15 -13.05
N ARG A 401 4.18 10.42 -13.77
CA ARG A 401 4.08 11.56 -14.68
C ARG A 401 4.19 12.87 -13.92
N VAL A 402 3.46 13.00 -12.80
CA VAL A 402 3.52 14.21 -11.94
C VAL A 402 4.92 14.43 -11.39
N VAL A 403 5.61 13.39 -10.91
CA VAL A 403 7.02 13.50 -10.48
C VAL A 403 7.92 14.00 -11.61
N GLY A 404 7.71 13.50 -12.85
CA GLY A 404 8.45 13.98 -14.03
C GLY A 404 8.18 15.44 -14.36
N GLU A 405 6.94 15.91 -14.24
CA GLU A 405 6.60 17.33 -14.45
C GLU A 405 7.14 18.22 -13.32
N LEU A 406 7.08 17.78 -12.06
CA LEU A 406 7.67 18.50 -10.92
C LEU A 406 9.19 18.65 -11.04
N ALA A 407 9.88 17.63 -11.53
CA ALA A 407 11.33 17.69 -11.78
C ALA A 407 11.72 18.78 -12.79
N ARG A 408 10.86 19.12 -13.76
CA ARG A 408 11.07 20.24 -14.70
C ARG A 408 11.06 21.59 -13.99
N PHE A 409 10.39 21.68 -12.85
CA PHE A 409 10.36 22.88 -12.00
C PHE A 409 11.43 22.85 -10.90
N GLY A 410 12.32 21.83 -10.90
CA GLY A 410 13.35 21.67 -9.86
C GLY A 410 12.80 21.18 -8.53
N ILE A 411 11.59 20.62 -8.51
CA ILE A 411 10.95 20.11 -7.31
C ILE A 411 11.20 18.60 -7.22
N ASP A 412 11.79 18.15 -6.11
CA ASP A 412 11.98 16.74 -5.78
C ASP A 412 10.84 16.27 -4.89
N ALA A 413 10.02 15.37 -5.41
CA ALA A 413 8.83 14.86 -4.72
C ALA A 413 9.12 13.57 -3.95
N ASP A 414 8.67 13.52 -2.69
CA ASP A 414 8.72 12.31 -1.86
C ASP A 414 7.53 11.39 -2.19
N ASP A 415 7.80 10.27 -2.88
CA ASP A 415 6.80 9.27 -3.25
C ASP A 415 6.71 8.16 -2.19
N SER A 416 5.53 8.05 -1.54
CA SER A 416 5.30 7.03 -0.50
C SER A 416 5.38 5.58 -1.01
N GLY A 417 5.03 5.34 -2.28
CA GLY A 417 5.12 4.00 -2.90
C GLY A 417 6.52 3.62 -3.36
N GLY A 418 7.46 4.60 -3.37
CA GLY A 418 8.82 4.41 -3.84
C GLY A 418 8.91 4.01 -5.32
N ARG A 419 10.11 3.66 -5.77
CA ARG A 419 10.35 3.12 -7.10
C ARG A 419 10.68 1.63 -7.01
N HIS A 420 10.06 0.82 -7.83
CA HIS A 420 10.46 -0.59 -7.91
C HIS A 420 11.94 -0.68 -8.33
N LEU A 421 12.67 -1.58 -7.68
CA LEU A 421 14.09 -1.79 -7.99
C LEU A 421 14.32 -2.05 -9.50
N ARG A 422 13.39 -2.76 -10.17
CA ARG A 422 13.45 -3.04 -11.61
C ARG A 422 13.41 -1.78 -12.51
N ASP A 423 12.87 -0.67 -12.00
CA ASP A 423 12.64 0.56 -12.77
C ASP A 423 13.76 1.59 -12.57
N ILE A 424 14.75 1.29 -11.72
CA ILE A 424 15.95 2.12 -11.57
C ILE A 424 17.00 1.79 -12.64
N GLU A 425 17.83 2.76 -12.98
CA GLU A 425 18.83 2.61 -14.05
C GLU A 425 19.76 1.42 -13.85
N THR A 426 20.24 1.20 -12.62
CA THR A 426 21.12 0.08 -12.30
C THR A 426 20.47 -1.28 -12.57
N ALA A 427 19.22 -1.46 -12.13
CA ALA A 427 18.49 -2.71 -12.36
C ALA A 427 18.11 -2.88 -13.84
N THR A 428 17.82 -1.78 -14.55
CA THR A 428 17.58 -1.81 -16.00
C THR A 428 18.82 -2.28 -16.74
N LEU A 429 20.02 -1.81 -16.35
CA LEU A 429 21.27 -2.31 -16.91
C LEU A 429 21.43 -3.82 -16.68
N MET A 430 21.23 -4.29 -15.45
CA MET A 430 21.33 -5.72 -15.12
C MET A 430 20.32 -6.55 -15.92
N ARG A 431 19.08 -6.08 -16.02
CA ARG A 431 18.02 -6.76 -16.80
C ARG A 431 18.39 -6.86 -18.28
N LEU A 432 18.86 -5.77 -18.89
CA LEU A 432 19.30 -5.76 -20.27
C LEU A 432 20.52 -6.68 -20.50
N MET A 433 21.44 -6.77 -19.56
CA MET A 433 22.56 -7.73 -19.65
C MET A 433 22.05 -9.16 -19.65
N VAL A 434 21.15 -9.52 -18.72
CA VAL A 434 20.55 -10.86 -18.66
C VAL A 434 19.74 -11.15 -19.93
N GLU A 435 18.91 -10.22 -20.36
CA GLU A 435 18.09 -10.36 -21.57
C GLU A 435 18.95 -10.58 -22.83
N THR A 436 20.03 -9.84 -22.97
CA THR A 436 20.98 -10.00 -24.08
C THR A 436 21.71 -11.35 -24.06
N VAL A 437 21.99 -11.91 -22.85
CA VAL A 437 22.63 -13.22 -22.72
C VAL A 437 21.66 -14.33 -23.09
N PHE A 438 20.41 -14.27 -22.66
CA PHE A 438 19.41 -15.31 -22.93
C PHE A 438 18.74 -15.19 -24.30
N ASN A 439 18.74 -13.99 -24.90
CA ASN A 439 18.22 -13.71 -26.24
C ASN A 439 19.27 -13.01 -27.11
N PRO A 440 20.38 -13.68 -27.45
CA PRO A 440 21.53 -13.05 -28.11
C PRO A 440 21.25 -12.52 -29.52
N GLY A 441 20.10 -12.87 -30.10
CA GLY A 441 19.66 -12.38 -31.41
C GLY A 441 18.63 -11.24 -31.35
N ASP A 442 18.30 -10.69 -30.17
CA ASP A 442 17.39 -9.57 -30.07
C ASP A 442 18.12 -8.23 -30.23
N PRO A 443 17.93 -7.53 -31.40
CA PRO A 443 18.60 -6.27 -31.64
C PRO A 443 18.12 -5.15 -30.72
N VAL A 444 16.89 -5.22 -30.22
CA VAL A 444 16.32 -4.17 -29.34
C VAL A 444 16.98 -4.25 -27.97
N ALA A 445 17.07 -5.43 -27.36
CA ALA A 445 17.72 -5.63 -26.07
C ALA A 445 19.21 -5.25 -26.14
N LEU A 446 19.92 -5.69 -27.20
CA LEU A 446 21.33 -5.37 -27.40
C LEU A 446 21.56 -3.87 -27.58
N LEU A 447 20.76 -3.21 -28.41
CA LEU A 447 20.88 -1.78 -28.66
C LEU A 447 20.56 -0.97 -27.39
N ALA A 448 19.52 -1.35 -26.66
CA ALA A 448 19.18 -0.73 -25.39
C ALA A 448 20.32 -0.87 -24.36
N LEU A 449 20.96 -2.04 -24.31
CA LEU A 449 22.12 -2.30 -23.45
C LEU A 449 23.30 -1.38 -23.84
N VAL A 450 23.68 -1.34 -25.12
CA VAL A 450 24.83 -0.55 -25.59
C VAL A 450 24.60 0.96 -25.41
N LYS A 451 23.36 1.42 -25.56
CA LYS A 451 22.96 2.83 -25.32
C LYS A 451 22.77 3.17 -23.84
N HIS A 452 22.80 2.19 -22.94
CA HIS A 452 22.49 2.45 -21.55
C HIS A 452 23.49 3.41 -20.89
N PRO A 453 23.02 4.46 -20.18
CA PRO A 453 23.90 5.53 -19.67
C PRO A 453 24.97 5.05 -18.68
N MET A 454 24.70 3.98 -17.94
CA MET A 454 25.63 3.40 -16.95
C MET A 454 26.61 2.38 -17.53
N LEU A 455 26.39 1.87 -18.75
CA LEU A 455 27.32 0.92 -19.37
C LEU A 455 28.66 1.61 -19.67
N ARG A 456 29.77 0.96 -19.28
CA ARG A 456 31.15 1.40 -19.55
C ARG A 456 31.89 0.28 -20.28
N LEU A 457 32.35 0.57 -21.50
CA LEU A 457 33.11 -0.36 -22.36
C LEU A 457 34.53 0.13 -22.62
N GLY A 458 35.10 0.91 -21.67
CA GLY A 458 36.49 1.38 -21.76
C GLY A 458 36.72 2.65 -22.58
N GLY A 459 35.73 3.19 -23.32
CA GLY A 459 35.85 4.39 -24.14
C GLY A 459 35.20 5.63 -23.51
N LYS A 460 35.39 6.79 -24.17
CA LYS A 460 34.65 8.02 -23.81
C LYS A 460 33.18 7.86 -24.12
N ARG A 461 32.32 8.53 -23.31
CA ARG A 461 30.86 8.43 -23.45
C ARG A 461 30.37 8.80 -24.88
N ILE A 462 31.00 9.81 -25.49
CA ILE A 462 30.61 10.28 -26.83
C ILE A 462 30.97 9.26 -27.91
N GLU A 463 32.17 8.65 -27.82
CA GLU A 463 32.62 7.62 -28.77
C GLU A 463 31.72 6.38 -28.73
N ARG A 464 31.36 5.92 -27.52
CA ARG A 464 30.42 4.81 -27.34
C ARG A 464 29.03 5.12 -27.91
N ARG A 465 28.51 6.34 -27.68
CA ARG A 465 27.24 6.76 -28.22
C ARG A 465 27.23 6.75 -29.74
N LEU A 466 28.26 7.31 -30.35
CA LEU A 466 28.44 7.30 -31.81
C LEU A 466 28.55 5.86 -32.36
N ALA A 467 29.33 4.98 -31.67
CA ALA A 467 29.44 3.60 -32.07
C ALA A 467 28.08 2.87 -31.99
N ALA A 468 27.30 3.12 -30.95
CA ALA A 468 25.95 2.53 -30.77
C ALA A 468 24.97 3.06 -31.86
N GLU A 469 25.02 4.32 -32.19
CA GLU A 469 24.24 4.93 -33.30
C GLU A 469 24.64 4.36 -34.64
N THR A 470 25.94 4.17 -34.90
CA THR A 470 26.44 3.55 -36.13
C THR A 470 26.01 2.09 -36.24
N LEU A 471 26.11 1.33 -35.12
CA LEU A 471 25.64 -0.06 -35.07
C LEU A 471 24.14 -0.17 -35.34
N GLU A 472 23.33 0.76 -34.81
CA GLU A 472 21.89 0.81 -35.06
C GLU A 472 21.62 1.03 -36.57
N LEU A 473 22.27 2.03 -37.16
CA LEU A 473 22.02 2.44 -38.54
C LEU A 473 22.49 1.37 -39.55
N VAL A 474 23.66 0.78 -39.29
CA VAL A 474 24.28 -0.16 -40.24
C VAL A 474 23.75 -1.57 -40.10
N ALA A 475 23.63 -2.06 -38.85
CA ALA A 475 23.31 -3.46 -38.64
C ALA A 475 21.85 -3.74 -38.28
N PHE A 476 21.15 -2.81 -37.62
CA PHE A 476 19.81 -3.11 -37.09
C PHE A 476 18.65 -2.44 -37.83
N ARG A 477 18.92 -1.40 -38.60
CA ARG A 477 17.91 -0.81 -39.50
C ARG A 477 18.03 -1.40 -40.91
N GLY A 478 16.92 -1.88 -41.47
CA GLY A 478 16.87 -2.37 -42.86
C GLY A 478 16.32 -3.79 -43.04
N GLY A 479 15.67 -4.38 -42.07
CA GLY A 479 14.82 -5.58 -42.27
C GLY A 479 15.55 -6.90 -42.55
N THR A 480 16.83 -7.00 -42.33
CA THR A 480 17.63 -8.19 -42.59
C THR A 480 17.86 -8.96 -41.26
N GLY A 481 17.01 -9.89 -40.97
CA GLY A 481 17.23 -11.00 -40.02
C GLY A 481 17.81 -10.66 -38.62
N ARG A 482 17.60 -11.54 -37.66
CA ARG A 482 18.24 -11.46 -36.34
C ARG A 482 19.71 -11.88 -36.47
N ALA A 483 20.63 -10.92 -36.36
CA ALA A 483 22.04 -11.24 -36.24
C ALA A 483 22.35 -11.74 -34.83
N SER A 484 22.92 -12.93 -34.68
CA SER A 484 23.49 -13.38 -33.40
C SER A 484 24.59 -12.43 -32.97
N ILE A 485 24.76 -12.19 -31.67
CA ILE A 485 25.88 -11.39 -31.14
C ILE A 485 27.23 -11.90 -31.65
N ILE A 486 27.39 -13.21 -31.84
CA ILE A 486 28.61 -13.86 -32.31
C ILE A 486 28.92 -13.44 -33.76
N ASP A 487 27.89 -13.38 -34.61
CA ASP A 487 28.02 -13.06 -36.03
C ASP A 487 27.95 -11.56 -36.33
N LEU A 488 27.61 -10.74 -35.33
CA LEU A 488 27.36 -9.32 -35.49
C LEU A 488 28.57 -8.55 -36.07
N PRO A 489 29.82 -8.79 -35.66
CA PRO A 489 30.97 -8.10 -36.28
C PRO A 489 31.08 -8.36 -37.78
N ALA A 490 31.03 -9.64 -38.18
CA ALA A 490 31.11 -10.01 -39.61
C ALA A 490 29.91 -9.47 -40.41
N PHE A 491 28.73 -9.41 -39.81
CA PHE A 491 27.54 -8.81 -40.41
C PHE A 491 27.68 -7.29 -40.60
N PHE A 492 28.21 -6.60 -39.60
CA PHE A 492 28.46 -5.17 -39.60
C PHE A 492 29.48 -4.80 -40.69
N ASP A 493 30.61 -5.51 -40.76
CA ASP A 493 31.65 -5.25 -41.76
C ASP A 493 31.10 -5.42 -43.20
N ARG A 494 30.35 -6.49 -43.46
CA ARG A 494 29.72 -6.70 -44.79
C ARG A 494 28.76 -5.57 -45.16
N ARG A 495 27.95 -5.12 -44.21
CA ARG A 495 27.01 -4.01 -44.43
C ARG A 495 27.72 -2.67 -44.68
N MET A 496 28.83 -2.44 -44.02
CA MET A 496 29.69 -1.27 -44.30
C MET A 496 30.27 -1.30 -45.70
N GLU A 497 30.75 -2.44 -46.16
CA GLU A 497 31.27 -2.62 -47.53
C GLU A 497 30.17 -2.40 -48.60
N GLU A 498 28.99 -2.97 -48.39
CA GLU A 498 27.81 -2.76 -49.24
C GLU A 498 27.40 -1.27 -49.33
N SER A 499 27.36 -0.59 -48.20
CA SER A 499 27.05 0.84 -48.13
C SER A 499 28.10 1.70 -48.85
N ALA A 500 29.37 1.38 -48.69
CA ALA A 500 30.46 2.07 -49.38
C ALA A 500 30.39 1.87 -50.89
N SER A 501 30.01 0.68 -51.37
CA SER A 501 29.87 0.40 -52.80
C SER A 501 28.66 1.09 -53.46
N GLN A 502 27.58 1.30 -52.70
CA GLN A 502 26.38 2.03 -53.18
C GLN A 502 26.55 3.56 -53.22
N SER A 503 27.48 4.12 -52.43
CA SER A 503 27.75 5.56 -52.43
C SER A 503 28.57 6.04 -53.65
N TRP A 504 29.02 5.12 -54.52
CA TRP A 504 29.77 5.39 -55.75
C TRP A 504 28.94 5.18 -57.02
N GLN A 505 27.66 4.87 -56.94
CA GLN A 505 26.69 4.88 -58.03
C GLN A 505 25.68 6.04 -57.86
#